data_37d28f46f816c6aa4b1933d505bb3872
#
_entry.id   37d28f46f816c6aa4b1933d505bb3872
#
_cell.length_a   1.000
_cell.length_b   1.000
_cell.length_c   1.000
_cell.angle_alpha   90.00
_cell.angle_beta   90.00
_cell.angle_gamma   90.00
#
_symmetry.space_group_name_H-M   'P 1'
#
loop_
_entity.id
_entity.type
_entity.pdbx_description
1 polymer ?
#
loop_
_entity_poly.entity_id
_entity_poly.type
_entity_poly.pdbx_seq_one_letter_code
_entity_poly.pdbx_strand_id
1 'polypeptide(L)'
;SFRAIARREGMHASTILRQVRRFEVRREDPLMEEALAALSRLAPRISDDPARKDDPPMSAQPRSGLVPDLTDETVLLREGRRVLRRLAEPGSLMAIAPEMDKAVILRELPDGRSLRTAVLDRAVAQACLLKDWIACRKPGRVSTYEITAAGRAA
;
A
#
# COMPACT_ATOMS: atom_id res chain seq x y z
N SER A 1 -18.73 -17.67 12.72
CA SER A 1 -17.94 -18.85 12.34
C SER A 1 -17.53 -18.72 10.88
N PHE A 2 -16.30 -19.07 10.55
CA PHE A 2 -15.76 -19.02 9.17
C PHE A 2 -16.61 -19.81 8.17
N ARG A 3 -17.26 -20.88 8.62
CA ARG A 3 -18.16 -21.69 7.79
C ARG A 3 -19.44 -20.92 7.39
N ALA A 4 -19.94 -20.06 8.26
CA ALA A 4 -21.11 -19.24 7.97
C ALA A 4 -20.77 -18.15 6.94
N ILE A 5 -19.61 -17.52 7.08
CA ILE A 5 -19.11 -16.52 6.11
C ILE A 5 -18.87 -17.19 4.75
N ALA A 6 -18.22 -18.36 4.74
CA ALA A 6 -17.95 -19.11 3.51
C ALA A 6 -19.23 -19.46 2.73
N ARG A 7 -20.28 -19.87 3.44
CA ARG A 7 -21.59 -20.15 2.81
C ARG A 7 -22.22 -18.88 2.23
N ARG A 8 -22.15 -17.76 2.95
CA ARG A 8 -22.69 -16.47 2.48
C ARG A 8 -21.96 -15.97 1.22
N GLU A 9 -20.66 -16.11 1.17
CA GLU A 9 -19.80 -15.64 0.07
C GLU A 9 -19.62 -16.70 -1.05
N GLY A 10 -20.27 -17.86 -0.96
CA GLY A 10 -20.15 -18.92 -1.95
C GLY A 10 -18.73 -19.52 -2.08
N MET A 11 -17.94 -19.42 -1.03
CA MET A 11 -16.53 -19.88 -1.00
C MET A 11 -16.33 -21.03 -0.04
N HIS A 12 -15.22 -21.78 -0.22
CA HIS A 12 -14.86 -22.84 0.71
C HIS A 12 -14.28 -22.26 2.01
N ALA A 13 -14.58 -22.88 3.16
CA ALA A 13 -14.12 -22.40 4.48
C ALA A 13 -12.58 -22.27 4.60
N SER A 14 -11.83 -23.15 3.92
CA SER A 14 -10.38 -23.08 3.87
C SER A 14 -9.85 -21.85 3.10
N THR A 15 -10.61 -21.39 2.10
CA THR A 15 -10.28 -20.17 1.36
C THR A 15 -10.44 -18.95 2.26
N ILE A 16 -11.53 -18.86 3.02
CA ILE A 16 -11.74 -17.82 4.01
C ILE A 16 -10.64 -17.82 5.06
N LEU A 17 -10.30 -18.99 5.61
CA LEU A 17 -9.25 -19.10 6.62
C LEU A 17 -7.88 -18.65 6.06
N ARG A 18 -7.57 -19.01 4.80
CA ARG A 18 -6.34 -18.56 4.14
C ARG A 18 -6.31 -17.06 3.95
N GLN A 19 -7.42 -16.46 3.56
CA GLN A 19 -7.54 -15.01 3.45
C GLN A 19 -7.36 -14.31 4.79
N VAL A 20 -8.02 -14.79 5.85
CA VAL A 20 -7.88 -14.25 7.20
C VAL A 20 -6.43 -14.29 7.67
N ARG A 21 -5.76 -15.45 7.56
CA ARG A 21 -4.33 -15.59 7.90
C ARG A 21 -3.44 -14.64 7.10
N ARG A 22 -3.75 -14.46 5.81
CA ARG A 22 -3.03 -13.51 4.96
C ARG A 22 -3.20 -12.07 5.44
N PHE A 23 -4.40 -11.70 5.92
CA PHE A 23 -4.64 -10.38 6.51
C PHE A 23 -4.01 -10.24 7.90
N GLU A 24 -3.99 -11.29 8.71
CA GLU A 24 -3.33 -11.28 10.03
C GLU A 24 -1.81 -11.03 9.90
N VAL A 25 -1.15 -11.72 8.97
CA VAL A 25 0.28 -11.48 8.67
C VAL A 25 0.51 -10.05 8.17
N ARG A 26 -0.43 -9.49 7.42
CA ARG A 26 -0.35 -8.10 6.94
C ARG A 26 -0.55 -7.05 8.03
N ARG A 27 -1.19 -7.40 9.14
CA ARG A 27 -1.37 -6.49 10.29
C ARG A 27 -0.05 -6.14 10.97
N GLU A 28 0.96 -6.99 10.86
CA GLU A 28 2.30 -6.73 11.37
C GLU A 28 3.12 -5.82 10.42
N ASP A 29 2.57 -5.47 9.27
CA ASP A 29 3.20 -4.59 8.29
C ASP A 29 2.87 -3.11 8.59
N PRO A 30 3.85 -2.31 9.07
CA PRO A 30 3.61 -0.91 9.44
C PRO A 30 3.11 -0.06 8.27
N LEU A 31 3.58 -0.34 7.05
CA LEU A 31 3.18 0.40 5.86
C LEU A 31 1.72 0.10 5.47
N MET A 32 1.27 -1.13 5.66
CA MET A 32 -0.13 -1.51 5.45
C MET A 32 -1.04 -0.83 6.47
N GLU A 33 -0.65 -0.81 7.73
CA GLU A 33 -1.42 -0.14 8.79
C GLU A 33 -1.58 1.36 8.49
N GLU A 34 -0.51 2.03 8.09
CA GLU A 34 -0.54 3.42 7.68
C GLU A 34 -1.41 3.66 6.43
N ALA A 35 -1.31 2.78 5.43
CA ALA A 35 -2.11 2.88 4.22
C ALA A 35 -3.61 2.74 4.50
N LEU A 36 -3.99 1.80 5.36
CA LEU A 36 -5.38 1.63 5.81
C LEU A 36 -5.86 2.82 6.64
N ALA A 37 -5.02 3.37 7.52
CA ALA A 37 -5.35 4.56 8.28
C ALA A 37 -5.54 5.79 7.37
N ALA A 38 -4.75 5.92 6.30
CA ALA A 38 -4.90 6.96 5.30
C ALA A 38 -6.22 6.82 4.54
N LEU A 39 -6.60 5.62 4.11
CA LEU A 39 -7.88 5.34 3.47
C LEU A 39 -9.07 5.64 4.40
N SER A 40 -8.97 5.29 5.68
CA SER A 40 -10.03 5.58 6.66
C SER A 40 -10.26 7.08 6.85
N ARG A 41 -9.23 7.90 6.69
CA ARG A 41 -9.36 9.36 6.74
C ARG A 41 -9.98 9.96 5.49
N LEU A 42 -9.80 9.30 4.34
CA LEU A 42 -10.38 9.70 3.05
C LEU A 42 -11.80 9.18 2.84
N ALA A 43 -12.19 8.10 3.53
CA ALA A 43 -13.54 7.59 3.47
C ALA A 43 -14.51 8.68 3.97
N PRO A 44 -15.55 9.04 3.19
CA PRO A 44 -16.57 9.94 3.66
C PRO A 44 -17.15 9.34 4.93
N ARG A 45 -17.23 10.14 6.00
CA ARG A 45 -17.97 9.77 7.20
C ARG A 45 -19.41 9.60 6.75
N ILE A 46 -19.84 8.36 6.56
CA ILE A 46 -21.26 8.03 6.47
C ILE A 46 -21.77 8.22 7.89
N SER A 47 -22.01 9.47 8.24
CA SER A 47 -22.76 9.81 9.42
C SER A 47 -24.20 9.56 9.05
N ASP A 48 -24.77 8.49 9.55
CA ASP A 48 -26.22 8.33 9.70
C ASP A 48 -26.71 9.38 10.70
N ASP A 49 -26.65 10.65 10.32
CA ASP A 49 -27.34 11.72 11.04
C ASP A 49 -28.11 12.57 10.02
N PRO A 50 -29.44 12.35 9.90
CA PRO A 50 -30.28 13.10 8.97
C PRO A 50 -30.58 14.53 9.41
N ALA A 51 -29.93 15.09 10.42
CA ALA A 51 -30.22 16.40 10.96
C ALA A 51 -28.98 17.31 11.11
N ARG A 52 -28.41 17.78 10.00
CA ARG A 52 -27.76 19.09 9.93
C ARG A 52 -27.80 19.63 8.51
N LYS A 53 -28.86 20.31 8.23
CA LYS A 53 -28.94 21.38 7.22
C LYS A 53 -28.18 22.59 7.75
N ASP A 54 -27.50 23.26 6.78
CA ASP A 54 -27.03 24.63 6.82
C ASP A 54 -25.75 24.91 7.61
N ASP A 55 -24.62 24.82 6.85
CA ASP A 55 -23.60 25.87 6.86
C ASP A 55 -22.74 25.78 5.59
N PRO A 56 -22.51 26.90 4.87
CA PRO A 56 -21.68 26.92 3.66
C PRO A 56 -20.21 26.82 4.03
N PRO A 57 -19.40 26.06 3.28
CA PRO A 57 -17.98 25.97 3.56
C PRO A 57 -17.27 27.25 3.16
N MET A 58 -16.76 27.96 4.15
CA MET A 58 -15.78 29.03 3.98
C MET A 58 -14.50 28.48 3.36
N SER A 59 -14.08 29.16 2.32
CA SER A 59 -12.85 29.05 1.55
C SER A 59 -11.66 28.44 2.28
N ALA A 60 -11.29 27.22 1.94
CA ALA A 60 -9.96 26.69 2.19
C ALA A 60 -9.06 26.99 1.01
N GLN A 61 -8.10 27.87 1.19
CA GLN A 61 -7.06 28.19 0.23
C GLN A 61 -6.21 26.95 -0.08
N PRO A 62 -5.79 26.72 -1.34
CA PRO A 62 -4.91 25.63 -1.68
C PRO A 62 -3.52 25.91 -1.12
N ARG A 63 -3.09 25.13 -0.14
CA ARG A 63 -1.69 25.10 0.25
C ARG A 63 -0.92 24.34 -0.83
N SER A 64 -0.23 25.09 -1.67
CA SER A 64 0.80 24.62 -2.57
C SER A 64 1.90 23.90 -1.76
N GLY A 65 1.82 22.61 -1.70
CA GLY A 65 2.90 21.72 -1.38
C GLY A 65 2.73 20.53 -2.30
N LEU A 66 3.71 20.29 -3.16
CA LEU A 66 3.78 19.17 -4.10
C LEU A 66 3.74 17.82 -3.37
N VAL A 67 2.57 17.49 -2.84
CA VAL A 67 2.22 16.10 -2.56
C VAL A 67 1.54 15.63 -3.83
N PRO A 68 2.06 14.61 -4.54
CA PRO A 68 1.30 14.02 -5.64
C PRO A 68 -0.06 13.64 -5.08
N ASP A 69 -1.09 14.23 -5.65
CA ASP A 69 -2.46 13.95 -5.22
C ASP A 69 -2.71 12.46 -5.43
N LEU A 70 -2.81 11.73 -4.31
CA LEU A 70 -3.12 10.29 -4.30
C LEU A 70 -4.48 9.99 -4.95
N THR A 71 -5.24 11.02 -5.28
CA THR A 71 -6.50 10.93 -6.02
C THR A 71 -6.30 10.80 -7.52
N ASP A 72 -5.12 11.12 -8.07
CA ASP A 72 -4.85 10.85 -9.48
C ASP A 72 -4.36 9.41 -9.68
N GLU A 73 -5.30 8.50 -9.82
CA GLU A 73 -5.05 7.08 -10.07
C GLU A 73 -4.13 6.87 -11.27
N THR A 74 -4.17 7.74 -12.26
CA THR A 74 -3.34 7.67 -13.48
C THR A 74 -1.86 7.88 -13.13
N VAL A 75 -1.56 8.86 -12.29
CA VAL A 75 -0.19 9.13 -11.83
C VAL A 75 0.33 7.98 -10.98
N LEU A 76 -0.49 7.48 -10.05
CA LEU A 76 -0.14 6.34 -9.21
C LEU A 76 0.14 5.08 -10.03
N LEU A 77 -0.69 4.79 -11.02
CA LEU A 77 -0.52 3.66 -11.92
C LEU A 77 0.78 3.77 -12.73
N ARG A 78 1.07 4.95 -13.24
CA ARG A 78 2.28 5.20 -14.04
C ARG A 78 3.54 5.07 -13.20
N GLU A 79 3.59 5.73 -12.05
CA GLU A 79 4.72 5.64 -11.13
C GLU A 79 4.83 4.22 -10.53
N GLY A 80 3.72 3.60 -10.18
CA GLY A 80 3.69 2.21 -9.72
C GLY A 80 4.29 1.24 -10.73
N ARG A 81 3.91 1.34 -12.01
CA ARG A 81 4.50 0.49 -13.07
C ARG A 81 5.99 0.71 -13.27
N ARG A 82 6.44 1.96 -13.18
CA ARG A 82 7.87 2.28 -13.24
C ARG A 82 8.64 1.61 -12.11
N VAL A 83 8.11 1.68 -10.90
CA VAL A 83 8.67 1.05 -9.71
C VAL A 83 8.68 -0.48 -9.83
N LEU A 84 7.58 -1.07 -10.29
CA LEU A 84 7.45 -2.51 -10.44
C LEU A 84 8.45 -3.09 -11.44
N ARG A 85 8.75 -2.38 -12.52
CA ARG A 85 9.78 -2.79 -13.49
C ARG A 85 11.16 -2.92 -12.82
N ARG A 86 11.52 -1.97 -11.95
CA ARG A 86 12.77 -2.02 -11.20
C ARG A 86 12.77 -3.12 -10.14
N LEU A 87 11.63 -3.29 -9.49
CA LEU A 87 11.46 -4.30 -8.45
C LEU A 87 11.39 -5.73 -9.02
N ALA A 88 11.03 -5.89 -10.29
CA ALA A 88 11.03 -7.17 -10.99
C ALA A 88 12.43 -7.68 -11.36
N GLU A 89 13.45 -6.83 -11.29
CA GLU A 89 14.83 -7.24 -11.53
C GLU A 89 15.29 -8.24 -10.44
N PRO A 90 16.05 -9.28 -10.80
CA PRO A 90 16.54 -10.26 -9.83
C PRO A 90 17.36 -9.60 -8.71
N GLY A 91 17.13 -10.01 -7.47
CA GLY A 91 17.81 -9.46 -6.29
C GLY A 91 17.32 -8.07 -5.87
N SER A 92 16.25 -7.56 -6.48
CA SER A 92 15.68 -6.27 -6.11
C SER A 92 14.65 -6.40 -4.99
N LEU A 93 14.69 -5.45 -4.07
CA LEU A 93 13.69 -5.29 -3.00
C LEU A 93 13.51 -3.81 -2.67
N MET A 94 12.34 -3.48 -2.16
CA MET A 94 12.04 -2.14 -1.66
C MET A 94 12.28 -2.10 -0.15
N ALA A 95 12.91 -1.05 0.32
CA ALA A 95 13.14 -0.80 1.74
C ALA A 95 12.53 0.55 2.16
N ILE A 96 11.90 0.58 3.32
CA ILE A 96 11.35 1.79 3.92
C ILE A 96 11.40 1.69 5.44
N ALA A 97 11.75 2.80 6.10
CA ALA A 97 11.67 2.96 7.54
C ALA A 97 10.52 3.92 7.92
N PRO A 98 9.99 3.87 9.16
CA PRO A 98 8.89 4.73 9.59
C PRO A 98 9.18 6.23 9.44
N GLU A 99 10.43 6.63 9.66
CA GLU A 99 10.90 8.01 9.56
C GLU A 99 11.20 8.49 8.14
N MET A 100 11.12 7.60 7.15
CA MET A 100 11.44 7.92 5.76
C MET A 100 10.19 8.35 4.98
N ASP A 101 10.23 9.53 4.35
CA ASP A 101 9.17 9.99 3.45
C ASP A 101 9.19 9.29 2.10
N LYS A 102 10.31 8.67 1.76
CA LYS A 102 10.52 7.96 0.50
C LYS A 102 11.03 6.55 0.73
N ALA A 103 10.51 5.61 -0.04
CA ALA A 103 11.05 4.27 -0.13
C ALA A 103 12.18 4.21 -1.16
N VAL A 104 13.08 3.27 -0.98
CA VAL A 104 14.20 3.02 -1.90
C VAL A 104 14.13 1.62 -2.46
N ILE A 105 14.45 1.47 -3.73
CA ILE A 105 14.64 0.15 -4.35
C ILE A 105 16.13 -0.14 -4.36
N LEU A 106 16.47 -1.24 -3.73
CA LEU A 106 17.84 -1.74 -3.64
C LEU A 106 17.94 -3.03 -4.47
N ARG A 107 19.04 -3.16 -5.18
CA ARG A 107 19.41 -4.38 -5.87
C ARG A 107 20.67 -4.94 -5.23
N GLU A 108 20.61 -6.18 -4.81
CA GLU A 108 21.76 -6.89 -4.29
C GLU A 108 22.65 -7.35 -5.44
N LEU A 109 23.94 -7.00 -5.36
CA LEU A 109 24.96 -7.38 -6.33
C LEU A 109 25.61 -8.71 -5.90
N PRO A 110 26.23 -9.46 -6.84
CA PRO A 110 26.89 -10.73 -6.53
C PRO A 110 28.03 -10.61 -5.49
N ASP A 111 28.59 -9.41 -5.33
CA ASP A 111 29.63 -9.10 -4.34
C ASP A 111 29.09 -8.77 -2.94
N GLY A 112 27.75 -8.88 -2.72
CA GLY A 112 27.08 -8.61 -1.46
C GLY A 112 26.79 -7.12 -1.20
N ARG A 113 27.15 -6.22 -2.14
CA ARG A 113 26.80 -4.81 -2.06
C ARG A 113 25.38 -4.56 -2.56
N SER A 114 24.75 -3.53 -2.02
CA SER A 114 23.42 -3.09 -2.45
C SER A 114 23.52 -1.80 -3.25
N LEU A 115 22.93 -1.80 -4.44
CA LEU A 115 22.85 -0.64 -5.31
C LEU A 115 21.43 -0.06 -5.24
N ARG A 116 21.31 1.23 -4.97
CA ARG A 116 20.03 1.94 -5.05
C ARG A 116 19.69 2.19 -6.52
N THR A 117 18.62 1.57 -7.00
CA THR A 117 18.20 1.65 -8.40
C THR A 117 17.06 2.63 -8.62
N ALA A 118 16.24 2.88 -7.62
CA ALA A 118 15.14 3.85 -7.68
C ALA A 118 14.75 4.36 -6.29
N VAL A 119 14.05 5.48 -6.31
CA VAL A 119 13.41 6.09 -5.14
C VAL A 119 11.96 6.38 -5.51
N LEU A 120 11.04 6.18 -4.58
CA LEU A 120 9.62 6.44 -4.77
C LEU A 120 9.04 7.09 -3.52
N ASP A 121 7.97 7.85 -3.69
CA ASP A 121 7.26 8.45 -2.58
C ASP A 121 6.57 7.36 -1.74
N ARG A 122 6.50 7.58 -0.41
CA ARG A 122 5.83 6.68 0.52
C ARG A 122 4.40 6.37 0.09
N ALA A 123 3.70 7.38 -0.43
CA ALA A 123 2.36 7.25 -0.95
C ALA A 123 2.24 6.26 -2.12
N VAL A 124 3.20 6.25 -3.04
CA VAL A 124 3.25 5.29 -4.15
C VAL A 124 3.52 3.87 -3.63
N ALA A 125 4.40 3.72 -2.63
CA ALA A 125 4.66 2.44 -1.98
C ALA A 125 3.40 1.89 -1.29
N GLN A 126 2.66 2.73 -0.58
CA GLN A 126 1.38 2.37 0.04
C GLN A 126 0.33 1.95 -1.00
N ALA A 127 0.22 2.66 -2.11
CA ALA A 127 -0.69 2.30 -3.20
C ALA A 127 -0.33 0.95 -3.83
N CYS A 128 0.94 0.67 -4.07
CA CYS A 128 1.40 -0.62 -4.56
C CYS A 128 1.07 -1.76 -3.59
N LEU A 129 1.19 -1.50 -2.29
CA LEU A 129 0.87 -2.48 -1.26
C LEU A 129 -0.64 -2.76 -1.19
N LEU A 130 -1.48 -1.72 -1.26
CA LEU A 130 -2.94 -1.85 -1.28
C LEU A 130 -3.45 -2.60 -2.53
N LYS A 131 -2.80 -2.43 -3.66
CA LYS A 131 -3.10 -3.15 -4.90
C LYS A 131 -2.54 -4.58 -4.92
N ASP A 132 -1.89 -5.02 -3.85
CA ASP A 132 -1.25 -6.34 -3.75
C ASP A 132 -0.12 -6.58 -4.76
N TRP A 133 0.49 -5.51 -5.26
CA TRP A 133 1.62 -5.58 -6.18
C TRP A 133 2.94 -5.85 -5.49
N ILE A 134 3.04 -5.50 -4.22
CA ILE A 134 4.16 -5.80 -3.34
C ILE A 134 3.68 -6.44 -2.05
N ALA A 135 4.56 -7.20 -1.40
CA ALA A 135 4.29 -7.83 -0.12
C ALA A 135 5.49 -7.65 0.82
N CYS A 136 5.21 -7.50 2.11
CA CYS A 136 6.26 -7.42 3.12
C CYS A 136 7.02 -8.76 3.19
N ARG A 137 8.33 -8.67 3.01
CA ARG A 137 9.24 -9.81 3.15
C ARG A 137 9.77 -9.91 4.58
N LYS A 138 10.20 -8.79 5.13
CA LYS A 138 10.73 -8.70 6.49
C LYS A 138 10.26 -7.41 7.16
N PRO A 139 9.39 -7.47 8.16
CA PRO A 139 9.05 -6.33 8.99
C PRO A 139 10.20 -6.00 9.95
N GLY A 140 10.32 -4.75 10.33
CA GLY A 140 11.33 -4.31 11.28
C GLY A 140 11.50 -2.80 11.29
N ARG A 141 12.59 -2.31 11.88
CA ARG A 141 12.94 -0.89 11.86
C ARG A 141 13.10 -0.37 10.41
N VAL A 142 13.67 -1.20 9.55
CA VAL A 142 13.62 -1.02 8.09
C VAL A 142 12.87 -2.21 7.55
N SER A 143 11.67 -1.99 7.08
CA SER A 143 10.84 -3.04 6.46
C SER A 143 11.22 -3.22 5.00
N THR A 144 11.27 -4.47 4.53
CA THR A 144 11.59 -4.81 3.15
C THR A 144 10.41 -5.47 2.47
N TYR A 145 10.23 -5.15 1.20
CA TYR A 145 9.11 -5.60 0.36
C TYR A 145 9.62 -6.19 -0.94
N GLU A 146 8.92 -7.18 -1.43
CA GLU A 146 9.20 -7.83 -2.72
C GLU A 146 7.99 -7.75 -3.64
N ILE A 147 8.23 -7.86 -4.94
CA ILE A 147 7.16 -7.87 -5.94
C ILE A 147 6.37 -9.18 -5.86
N THR A 148 5.04 -9.06 -5.93
CA THR A 148 4.14 -10.23 -6.00
C THR A 148 3.94 -10.69 -7.44
N ALA A 149 3.27 -11.83 -7.62
CA ALA A 149 2.83 -12.29 -8.94
C ALA A 149 1.88 -11.27 -9.59
N ALA A 150 0.97 -10.65 -8.81
CA ALA A 150 0.09 -9.59 -9.29
C ALA A 150 0.88 -8.34 -9.73
N GLY A 151 1.92 -7.97 -8.98
CA GLY A 151 2.79 -6.86 -9.34
C GLY A 151 3.60 -7.12 -10.63
N ARG A 152 3.99 -8.35 -10.89
CA ARG A 152 4.68 -8.73 -12.14
C ARG A 152 3.75 -8.68 -13.36
N ALA A 153 2.45 -8.90 -13.15
CA ALA A 153 1.43 -8.87 -14.20
C ALA A 153 0.90 -7.45 -14.48
N ALA A 154 1.15 -6.51 -13.58
CA ALA A 154 0.68 -5.13 -13.71
C ALA A 154 1.59 -4.30 -14.63
#